data_7ff460d8ce00d2fa15b6d6e51a4ca561
#
_entry.id   7ff460d8ce00d2fa15b6d6e51a4ca561
#
_cell.length_a   1.000
_cell.length_b   1.000
_cell.length_c   1.000
_cell.angle_alpha   90.00
_cell.angle_beta   90.00
_cell.angle_gamma   90.00
#
_symmetry.space_group_name_H-M   'P 1'
#
loop_
_entity.id
_entity.type
_entity.pdbx_description
1 polymer ?
#
loop_
_entity_poly.entity_id
_entity_poly.type
_entity_poly.pdbx_seq_one_letter_code
_entity_poly.pdbx_strand_id
1 'polypeptide(L)'
;GTSFVKVQGSTVEHIGGLGIGGGTILGLSKLLLKTHDFHQIASLAEHGSLNDIDLHIRDITPHPLPGLPLDVTASIFGKADANAKVEDIALGIVHMVLQTIGQGAVFASLNGDIKNIVLIGNLTRLPQCPDIFPRLEEMCDVHFKIPEYAEYRTAIGAALCYIRNREYRDIFCGKC
;
A
#
# COMPACT_ATOMS: atom_id res chain seq x y z
N GLY A 1 1.97 8.22 5.68
CA GLY A 1 0.81 7.43 6.05
C GLY A 1 -0.17 7.29 4.90
N THR A 2 -1.21 6.53 5.12
CA THR A 2 -2.27 6.23 4.13
C THR A 2 -3.62 6.56 4.74
N SER A 3 -4.41 7.37 4.04
CA SER A 3 -5.79 7.70 4.42
C SER A 3 -6.79 6.81 3.71
N PHE A 4 -7.87 6.42 4.40
CA PHE A 4 -9.02 5.72 3.84
C PHE A 4 -10.20 6.67 3.74
N VAL A 5 -10.72 6.80 2.52
CA VAL A 5 -11.85 7.67 2.20
C VAL A 5 -12.92 6.84 1.51
N LYS A 6 -14.13 6.85 2.07
CA LYS A 6 -15.30 6.22 1.48
C LYS A 6 -16.02 7.21 0.58
N VAL A 7 -16.35 6.77 -0.62
CA VAL A 7 -17.14 7.55 -1.59
C VAL A 7 -18.40 6.77 -1.94
N GLN A 8 -19.57 7.36 -1.73
CA GLN A 8 -20.87 6.78 -2.05
C GLN A 8 -21.79 7.84 -2.67
N GLY A 9 -21.95 7.77 -3.98
CA GLY A 9 -22.62 8.83 -4.74
C GLY A 9 -21.87 10.16 -4.61
N SER A 10 -22.52 11.18 -4.04
CA SER A 10 -21.91 12.50 -3.77
C SER A 10 -21.29 12.63 -2.37
N THR A 11 -21.47 11.61 -1.51
CA THR A 11 -20.94 11.63 -0.15
C THR A 11 -19.49 11.17 -0.13
N VAL A 12 -18.65 11.95 0.55
CA VAL A 12 -17.24 11.66 0.76
C VAL A 12 -16.96 11.68 2.26
N GLU A 13 -16.46 10.58 2.80
CA GLU A 13 -16.23 10.41 4.24
C GLU A 13 -14.79 9.94 4.48
N HIS A 14 -14.07 10.61 5.34
CA HIS A 14 -12.77 10.12 5.84
C HIS A 14 -13.01 9.13 6.97
N ILE A 15 -12.78 7.83 6.70
CA ILE A 15 -13.10 6.74 7.63
C ILE A 15 -11.90 6.33 8.50
N GLY A 16 -10.71 6.82 8.21
CA GLY A 16 -9.52 6.55 9.00
C GLY A 16 -8.24 6.55 8.19
N GLY A 17 -7.18 6.02 8.78
CA GLY A 17 -5.89 5.91 8.12
C GLY A 17 -4.89 5.10 8.92
N LEU A 18 -3.75 4.82 8.27
CA LEU A 18 -2.61 4.13 8.86
C LEU A 18 -1.39 5.06 8.88
N GLY A 19 -0.58 4.96 9.95
CA GLY A 19 0.73 5.61 10.01
C GLY A 19 1.77 4.99 9.06
N ILE A 20 1.34 4.05 8.21
CA ILE A 20 2.18 3.29 7.27
C ILE A 20 2.01 3.85 5.86
N GLY A 21 3.10 4.00 5.12
CA GLY A 21 3.09 4.54 3.77
C GLY A 21 4.49 4.78 3.21
N GLY A 22 4.61 5.64 2.19
CA GLY A 22 5.88 5.95 1.53
C GLY A 22 6.97 6.46 2.47
N GLY A 23 6.59 7.26 3.47
CA GLY A 23 7.53 7.71 4.51
C GLY A 23 8.09 6.55 5.35
N THR A 24 7.31 5.48 5.57
CA THR A 24 7.76 4.27 6.26
C THR A 24 8.80 3.53 5.42
N ILE A 25 8.55 3.36 4.11
CA ILE A 25 9.51 2.74 3.19
C ILE A 25 10.83 3.52 3.25
N LEU A 26 10.80 4.83 3.03
CA LEU A 26 12.01 5.66 3.01
C LEU A 26 12.75 5.65 4.35
N GLY A 27 12.02 5.74 5.47
CA GLY A 27 12.60 5.75 6.81
C GLY A 27 13.30 4.43 7.15
N LEU A 28 12.64 3.30 6.93
CA LEU A 28 13.22 1.98 7.17
C LEU A 28 14.36 1.67 6.21
N SER A 29 14.24 2.02 4.94
CA SER A 29 15.31 1.83 3.96
C SER A 29 16.53 2.67 4.30
N LYS A 30 16.37 3.90 4.80
CA LYS A 30 17.48 4.70 5.30
C LYS A 30 18.22 4.04 6.47
N LEU A 31 17.47 3.41 7.38
CA LEU A 31 18.05 2.75 8.56
C LEU A 31 18.72 1.41 8.18
N LEU A 32 18.05 0.58 7.39
CA LEU A 32 18.45 -0.81 7.14
C LEU A 32 19.31 -0.96 5.87
N LEU A 33 18.97 -0.22 4.81
CA LEU A 33 19.63 -0.33 3.50
C LEU A 33 20.63 0.82 3.23
N LYS A 34 20.70 1.82 4.12
CA LYS A 34 21.52 3.03 3.99
C LYS A 34 21.21 3.86 2.73
N THR A 35 20.02 3.72 2.17
CA THR A 35 19.52 4.50 1.04
C THR A 35 18.14 5.09 1.35
N HIS A 36 17.83 6.22 0.71
CA HIS A 36 16.52 6.87 0.72
C HIS A 36 16.04 7.19 -0.71
N ASP A 37 16.74 6.65 -1.71
CA ASP A 37 16.33 6.77 -3.11
C ASP A 37 15.24 5.73 -3.41
N PHE A 38 14.04 6.23 -3.73
CA PHE A 38 12.88 5.39 -4.00
C PHE A 38 13.08 4.44 -5.18
N HIS A 39 13.77 4.90 -6.24
CA HIS A 39 14.05 4.06 -7.41
C HIS A 39 15.04 2.94 -7.09
N GLN A 40 16.07 3.25 -6.31
CA GLN A 40 17.02 2.26 -5.85
C GLN A 40 16.34 1.21 -4.95
N ILE A 41 15.46 1.64 -4.03
CA ILE A 41 14.70 0.73 -3.16
C ILE A 41 13.80 -0.18 -4.00
N ALA A 42 13.05 0.38 -4.96
CA ALA A 42 12.18 -0.40 -5.84
C ALA A 42 12.98 -1.43 -6.66
N SER A 43 14.12 -1.03 -7.24
CA SER A 43 15.00 -1.92 -7.99
C SER A 43 15.60 -3.03 -7.13
N LEU A 44 16.05 -2.74 -5.91
CA LEU A 44 16.50 -3.79 -4.98
C LEU A 44 15.36 -4.78 -4.69
N ALA A 45 14.16 -4.29 -4.40
CA ALA A 45 13.00 -5.11 -4.10
C ALA A 45 12.57 -6.03 -5.26
N GLU A 46 12.82 -5.65 -6.52
CA GLU A 46 12.54 -6.52 -7.68
C GLU A 46 13.38 -7.79 -7.71
N HIS A 47 14.56 -7.78 -7.08
CA HIS A 47 15.49 -8.90 -7.04
C HIS A 47 15.44 -9.67 -5.71
N GLY A 48 14.59 -9.24 -4.77
CA GLY A 48 14.46 -9.83 -3.45
C GLY A 48 13.56 -11.06 -3.42
N SER A 49 13.66 -11.82 -2.33
CA SER A 49 12.80 -12.94 -1.97
C SER A 49 12.29 -12.79 -0.55
N LEU A 50 11.00 -13.05 -0.33
CA LEU A 50 10.42 -13.07 1.02
C LEU A 50 10.70 -14.39 1.76
N ASN A 51 11.25 -15.41 1.10
CA ASN A 51 11.40 -16.73 1.67
C ASN A 51 12.27 -16.77 2.93
N ASP A 52 13.27 -15.90 3.00
CA ASP A 52 14.20 -15.83 4.14
C ASP A 52 13.95 -14.63 5.03
N ILE A 53 12.94 -13.82 4.71
CA ILE A 53 12.53 -12.62 5.48
C ILE A 53 11.24 -12.88 6.23
N ASP A 54 10.18 -13.32 5.53
CA ASP A 54 8.86 -13.52 6.09
C ASP A 54 8.65 -14.96 6.55
N LEU A 55 7.95 -15.12 7.67
CA LEU A 55 7.42 -16.41 8.09
C LEU A 55 6.12 -16.66 7.32
N HIS A 56 6.06 -17.72 6.54
CA HIS A 56 4.89 -18.10 5.75
C HIS A 56 4.08 -19.20 6.45
N ILE A 57 2.84 -19.42 6.00
CA ILE A 57 1.99 -20.51 6.50
C ILE A 57 2.67 -21.87 6.33
N ARG A 58 3.35 -22.14 5.22
CA ARG A 58 4.12 -23.38 4.98
C ARG A 58 5.23 -23.64 5.99
N ASP A 59 5.74 -22.61 6.63
CA ASP A 59 6.78 -22.74 7.67
C ASP A 59 6.17 -23.20 9.03
N ILE A 60 4.85 -23.02 9.20
CA ILE A 60 4.12 -23.35 10.42
C ILE A 60 3.41 -24.70 10.29
N THR A 61 2.85 -24.97 9.11
CA THR A 61 2.12 -26.21 8.85
C THR A 61 2.37 -26.74 7.45
N PRO A 62 2.63 -28.08 7.32
CA PRO A 62 2.79 -28.70 6.01
C PRO A 62 1.47 -28.90 5.26
N HIS A 63 0.34 -28.74 5.94
CA HIS A 63 -0.99 -28.98 5.37
C HIS A 63 -1.69 -27.68 5.05
N PRO A 64 -2.25 -27.54 3.84
CA PRO A 64 -3.07 -26.37 3.49
C PRO A 64 -4.24 -26.22 4.45
N LEU A 65 -4.51 -24.99 4.85
CA LEU A 65 -5.72 -24.62 5.58
C LEU A 65 -6.79 -24.11 4.62
N PRO A 66 -8.08 -24.43 4.82
CA PRO A 66 -9.14 -23.93 3.97
C PRO A 66 -9.11 -22.39 3.86
N GLY A 67 -9.05 -21.86 2.64
CA GLY A 67 -9.03 -20.42 2.38
C GLY A 67 -7.71 -19.72 2.74
N LEU A 68 -6.65 -20.46 3.10
CA LEU A 68 -5.34 -19.89 3.46
C LEU A 68 -4.22 -20.60 2.69
N PRO A 69 -3.74 -20.05 1.58
CA PRO A 69 -2.62 -20.59 0.82
C PRO A 69 -1.34 -20.71 1.65
N LEU A 70 -0.49 -21.68 1.33
CA LEU A 70 0.74 -21.94 2.08
C LEU A 70 1.80 -20.85 1.93
N ASP A 71 1.74 -20.06 0.87
CA ASP A 71 2.66 -18.96 0.58
C ASP A 71 2.24 -17.61 1.18
N VAL A 72 1.13 -17.58 1.92
CA VAL A 72 0.69 -16.38 2.65
C VAL A 72 1.64 -16.10 3.81
N THR A 73 2.01 -14.84 3.96
CA THR A 73 2.81 -14.35 5.09
C THR A 73 2.03 -14.43 6.40
N ALA A 74 2.53 -15.22 7.32
CA ALA A 74 2.01 -15.32 8.70
C ALA A 74 2.63 -14.25 9.61
N SER A 75 3.91 -13.93 9.40
CA SER A 75 4.61 -12.89 10.15
C SER A 75 5.62 -12.18 9.26
N ILE A 76 5.37 -10.92 9.03
CA ILE A 76 6.26 -10.03 8.27
C ILE A 76 7.58 -9.91 9.04
N PHE A 77 8.71 -10.06 8.35
CA PHE A 77 10.05 -10.12 8.93
C PHE A 77 10.25 -11.24 9.97
N GLY A 78 9.36 -12.22 10.05
CA GLY A 78 9.37 -13.25 11.07
C GLY A 78 10.57 -14.21 11.03
N LYS A 79 11.29 -14.29 9.90
CA LYS A 79 12.52 -15.09 9.73
C LYS A 79 13.78 -14.27 9.50
N ALA A 80 13.64 -12.95 9.40
CA ALA A 80 14.79 -12.08 9.10
C ALA A 80 15.90 -12.24 10.14
N ASP A 81 17.12 -12.38 9.66
CA ASP A 81 18.33 -12.43 10.50
C ASP A 81 19.40 -11.42 10.02
N ALA A 82 20.53 -11.38 10.73
CA ALA A 82 21.61 -10.44 10.46
C ALA A 82 22.32 -10.66 9.11
N ASN A 83 22.12 -11.81 8.45
CA ASN A 83 22.72 -12.18 7.16
C ASN A 83 21.75 -11.99 6.00
N ALA A 84 20.56 -11.46 6.25
CA ALA A 84 19.58 -11.21 5.20
C ALA A 84 20.17 -10.30 4.12
N LYS A 85 19.91 -10.63 2.86
CA LYS A 85 20.37 -9.86 1.71
C LYS A 85 19.64 -8.50 1.65
N VAL A 86 20.33 -7.51 1.14
CA VAL A 86 19.75 -6.15 1.02
C VAL A 86 18.53 -6.14 0.10
N GLU A 87 18.51 -6.97 -0.93
CA GLU A 87 17.38 -7.13 -1.85
C GLU A 87 16.16 -7.72 -1.14
N ASP A 88 16.37 -8.72 -0.29
CA ASP A 88 15.32 -9.39 0.48
C ASP A 88 14.73 -8.44 1.53
N ILE A 89 15.59 -7.67 2.22
CA ILE A 89 15.16 -6.63 3.17
C ILE A 89 14.36 -5.54 2.43
N ALA A 90 14.81 -5.11 1.25
CA ALA A 90 14.11 -4.11 0.45
C ALA A 90 12.71 -4.59 0.07
N LEU A 91 12.59 -5.84 -0.42
CA LEU A 91 11.29 -6.44 -0.74
C LEU A 91 10.43 -6.59 0.52
N GLY A 92 11.00 -7.03 1.64
CA GLY A 92 10.29 -7.14 2.92
C GLY A 92 9.68 -5.82 3.38
N ILE A 93 10.43 -4.72 3.29
CA ILE A 93 9.94 -3.38 3.63
C ILE A 93 8.79 -2.95 2.70
N VAL A 94 8.95 -3.12 1.37
CA VAL A 94 7.93 -2.78 0.38
C VAL A 94 6.68 -3.63 0.58
N HIS A 95 6.85 -4.95 0.72
CA HIS A 95 5.77 -5.91 0.95
C HIS A 95 5.00 -5.57 2.23
N MET A 96 5.69 -5.35 3.34
CA MET A 96 5.07 -4.94 4.61
C MET A 96 4.15 -3.75 4.44
N VAL A 97 4.64 -2.70 3.78
CA VAL A 97 3.87 -1.46 3.61
C VAL A 97 2.66 -1.68 2.71
N LEU A 98 2.85 -2.30 1.54
CA LEU A 98 1.75 -2.50 0.58
C LEU A 98 0.71 -3.48 1.11
N GLN A 99 1.12 -4.59 1.72
CA GLN A 99 0.21 -5.57 2.32
C GLN A 99 -0.58 -4.96 3.47
N THR A 100 0.06 -4.19 4.35
CA THR A 100 -0.63 -3.52 5.47
C THR A 100 -1.67 -2.51 4.96
N ILE A 101 -1.34 -1.75 3.91
CA ILE A 101 -2.28 -0.82 3.27
C ILE A 101 -3.46 -1.59 2.65
N GLY A 102 -3.16 -2.64 1.89
CA GLY A 102 -4.19 -3.46 1.24
C GLY A 102 -5.12 -4.12 2.26
N GLN A 103 -4.56 -4.75 3.29
CA GLN A 103 -5.36 -5.39 4.34
C GLN A 103 -6.17 -4.37 5.15
N GLY A 104 -5.59 -3.20 5.43
CA GLY A 104 -6.32 -2.09 6.07
C GLY A 104 -7.50 -1.60 5.22
N ALA A 105 -7.31 -1.51 3.90
CA ALA A 105 -8.39 -1.15 2.97
C ALA A 105 -9.50 -2.21 2.92
N VAL A 106 -9.12 -3.51 2.96
CA VAL A 106 -10.10 -4.61 3.08
C VAL A 106 -10.92 -4.46 4.36
N PHE A 107 -10.29 -4.27 5.52
CA PHE A 107 -11.02 -4.08 6.78
C PHE A 107 -11.90 -2.83 6.76
N ALA A 108 -11.43 -1.74 6.18
CA ALA A 108 -12.22 -0.52 6.03
C ALA A 108 -13.45 -0.73 5.11
N SER A 109 -13.36 -1.63 4.13
CA SER A 109 -14.44 -1.93 3.18
C SER A 109 -15.60 -2.75 3.78
N LEU A 110 -15.32 -3.55 4.82
CA LEU A 110 -16.30 -4.47 5.42
C LEU A 110 -17.52 -3.73 6.00
N ASN A 111 -17.33 -2.55 6.59
CA ASN A 111 -18.40 -1.77 7.22
C ASN A 111 -19.38 -1.11 6.23
N GLY A 112 -19.24 -1.30 4.94
CA GLY A 112 -20.08 -0.64 3.95
C GLY A 112 -20.42 -1.48 2.73
N ASP A 113 -20.13 -2.78 2.78
CA ASP A 113 -20.25 -3.69 1.63
C ASP A 113 -19.57 -3.13 0.36
N ILE A 114 -18.41 -2.50 0.56
CA ILE A 114 -17.64 -1.88 -0.51
C ILE A 114 -16.76 -2.94 -1.15
N LYS A 115 -16.93 -3.17 -2.44
CA LYS A 115 -16.15 -4.15 -3.19
C LYS A 115 -15.01 -3.52 -3.99
N ASN A 116 -15.11 -2.24 -4.32
CA ASN A 116 -14.14 -1.57 -5.17
C ASN A 116 -13.23 -0.65 -4.34
N ILE A 117 -11.95 -0.92 -4.35
CA ILE A 117 -10.91 -0.17 -3.66
C ILE A 117 -10.03 0.52 -4.70
N VAL A 118 -9.97 1.84 -4.67
CA VAL A 118 -9.15 2.62 -5.60
C VAL A 118 -7.89 3.09 -4.90
N LEU A 119 -6.74 2.70 -5.43
CA LEU A 119 -5.43 3.07 -4.90
C LEU A 119 -4.90 4.29 -5.65
N ILE A 120 -4.51 5.33 -4.91
CA ILE A 120 -3.90 6.55 -5.45
C ILE A 120 -2.67 6.96 -4.64
N GLY A 121 -1.81 7.77 -5.24
CA GLY A 121 -0.59 8.28 -4.64
C GLY A 121 0.67 7.58 -5.15
N ASN A 122 1.85 8.06 -4.73
CA ASN A 122 3.13 7.65 -5.29
C ASN A 122 3.47 6.16 -5.12
N LEU A 123 2.94 5.49 -4.09
CA LEU A 123 3.19 4.06 -3.88
C LEU A 123 2.63 3.18 -5.01
N THR A 124 1.63 3.67 -5.75
CA THR A 124 1.07 2.94 -6.91
C THR A 124 2.07 2.75 -8.05
N ARG A 125 3.20 3.46 -8.02
CA ARG A 125 4.31 3.33 -8.98
C ARG A 125 5.27 2.19 -8.66
N LEU A 126 5.12 1.54 -7.50
CA LEU A 126 5.95 0.40 -7.13
C LEU A 126 5.63 -0.81 -8.04
N PRO A 127 6.65 -1.42 -8.67
CA PRO A 127 6.47 -2.58 -9.54
C PRO A 127 5.91 -3.81 -8.81
N GLN A 128 5.93 -3.82 -7.49
CA GLN A 128 5.39 -4.90 -6.65
C GLN A 128 3.85 -4.83 -6.47
N CYS A 129 3.21 -3.71 -6.82
CA CYS A 129 1.76 -3.58 -6.69
C CYS A 129 0.96 -4.65 -7.45
N PRO A 130 1.32 -5.01 -8.73
CA PRO A 130 0.63 -6.07 -9.47
C PRO A 130 0.73 -7.47 -8.84
N ASP A 131 1.69 -7.72 -7.98
CA ASP A 131 1.85 -9.02 -7.33
C ASP A 131 1.11 -9.10 -6.00
N ILE A 132 1.01 -7.98 -5.27
CA ILE A 132 0.48 -7.95 -3.90
C ILE A 132 -1.03 -7.80 -3.87
N PHE A 133 -1.59 -6.85 -4.62
CA PHE A 133 -3.03 -6.57 -4.54
C PHE A 133 -3.91 -7.67 -5.14
N PRO A 134 -3.60 -8.31 -6.27
CA PRO A 134 -4.37 -9.45 -6.76
C PRO A 134 -4.42 -10.64 -5.79
N ARG A 135 -3.35 -10.89 -5.04
CA ARG A 135 -3.36 -11.94 -4.00
C ARG A 135 -4.34 -11.62 -2.86
N LEU A 136 -4.50 -10.36 -2.51
CA LEU A 136 -5.52 -9.94 -1.54
C LEU A 136 -6.94 -10.07 -2.11
N GLU A 137 -7.15 -9.84 -3.41
CA GLU A 137 -8.43 -10.07 -4.09
C GLU A 137 -8.84 -11.55 -4.07
N GLU A 138 -7.89 -12.46 -4.29
CA GLU A 138 -8.14 -13.91 -4.24
C GLU A 138 -8.60 -14.38 -2.86
N MET A 139 -8.15 -13.72 -1.80
CA MET A 139 -8.48 -14.07 -0.40
C MET A 139 -9.69 -13.30 0.14
N CYS A 140 -10.00 -12.16 -0.44
CA CYS A 140 -11.01 -11.23 0.05
C CYS A 140 -11.92 -10.84 -1.12
N ASP A 141 -13.22 -10.79 -0.90
CA ASP A 141 -14.20 -10.42 -1.93
C ASP A 141 -14.18 -8.89 -2.19
N VAL A 142 -13.07 -8.41 -2.74
CA VAL A 142 -12.81 -7.01 -3.11
C VAL A 142 -12.05 -6.93 -4.43
N HIS A 143 -12.05 -5.75 -5.06
CA HIS A 143 -11.31 -5.45 -6.29
C HIS A 143 -10.46 -4.19 -6.11
N PHE A 144 -9.15 -4.32 -6.28
CA PHE A 144 -8.22 -3.20 -6.25
C PHE A 144 -8.05 -2.61 -7.65
N LYS A 145 -8.12 -1.30 -7.75
CA LYS A 145 -7.95 -0.58 -9.00
C LYS A 145 -6.92 0.53 -8.84
N ILE A 146 -5.90 0.51 -9.67
CA ILE A 146 -4.95 1.61 -9.82
C ILE A 146 -5.35 2.37 -11.10
N PRO A 147 -5.93 3.57 -11.01
CA PRO A 147 -6.32 4.33 -12.18
C PRO A 147 -5.10 4.93 -12.88
N GLU A 148 -5.25 5.27 -14.14
CA GLU A 148 -4.23 6.02 -14.88
C GLU A 148 -3.88 7.33 -14.13
N TYR A 149 -2.60 7.69 -14.08
CA TYR A 149 -2.08 8.83 -13.31
C TYR A 149 -2.45 8.80 -11.81
N ALA A 150 -2.46 7.61 -11.21
CA ALA A 150 -2.83 7.40 -9.81
C ALA A 150 -2.01 8.28 -8.85
N GLU A 151 -0.73 8.51 -9.15
CA GLU A 151 0.19 9.33 -8.36
C GLU A 151 -0.20 10.81 -8.32
N TYR A 152 -0.91 11.31 -9.33
CA TYR A 152 -1.35 12.71 -9.43
C TYR A 152 -2.81 12.93 -9.04
N ARG A 153 -3.59 11.88 -8.77
CA ARG A 153 -5.04 11.99 -8.53
C ARG A 153 -5.41 12.94 -7.40
N THR A 154 -4.61 12.99 -6.33
CA THR A 154 -4.85 13.94 -5.22
C THR A 154 -4.69 15.39 -5.68
N ALA A 155 -3.62 15.70 -6.43
CA ALA A 155 -3.38 17.03 -6.95
C ALA A 155 -4.44 17.43 -7.99
N ILE A 156 -4.81 16.50 -8.88
CA ILE A 156 -5.89 16.71 -9.86
C ILE A 156 -7.21 16.99 -9.15
N GLY A 157 -7.53 16.21 -8.11
CA GLY A 157 -8.73 16.41 -7.30
C GLY A 157 -8.78 17.79 -6.64
N ALA A 158 -7.67 18.22 -6.04
CA ALA A 158 -7.54 19.54 -5.44
C ALA A 158 -7.75 20.67 -6.46
N ALA A 159 -7.13 20.54 -7.64
CA ALA A 159 -7.31 21.51 -8.73
C ALA A 159 -8.76 21.57 -9.23
N LEU A 160 -9.42 20.41 -9.39
CA LEU A 160 -10.82 20.36 -9.80
C LEU A 160 -11.75 20.97 -8.74
N CYS A 161 -11.51 20.75 -7.45
CA CYS A 161 -12.26 21.39 -6.38
C CYS A 161 -12.10 22.92 -6.42
N TYR A 162 -10.87 23.41 -6.61
CA TYR A 162 -10.61 24.86 -6.75
C TYR A 162 -11.33 25.48 -7.95
N ILE A 163 -11.36 24.79 -9.08
CA ILE A 163 -12.03 25.29 -10.30
C ILE A 163 -13.54 25.31 -10.13
N ARG A 164 -14.12 24.30 -9.49
CA ARG A 164 -15.58 24.14 -9.33
C ARG A 164 -16.15 24.99 -8.22
N ASN A 165 -15.41 25.26 -7.17
CA ASN A 165 -15.90 25.92 -5.96
C ASN A 165 -15.42 27.37 -5.93
N ARG A 166 -16.31 28.32 -6.31
CA ARG A 166 -16.00 29.78 -6.35
C ARG A 166 -15.57 30.31 -4.97
N GLU A 167 -16.11 29.79 -3.88
CA GLU A 167 -15.76 30.19 -2.51
C GLU A 167 -14.28 29.92 -2.19
N TYR A 168 -13.69 28.83 -2.72
CA TYR A 168 -12.26 28.56 -2.56
C TYR A 168 -11.38 29.54 -3.34
N ARG A 169 -11.86 30.10 -4.47
CA ARG A 169 -11.12 31.12 -5.24
C ARG A 169 -10.88 32.38 -4.45
N ASP A 170 -11.91 32.83 -3.69
CA ASP A 170 -11.87 34.09 -2.95
C ASP A 170 -10.95 34.02 -1.73
N ILE A 171 -10.77 32.82 -1.14
CA ILE A 171 -9.85 32.60 -0.01
C ILE A 171 -8.37 32.69 -0.45
N PHE A 172 -8.03 32.26 -1.67
CA PHE A 172 -6.65 32.24 -2.16
C PHE A 172 -6.29 33.45 -3.02
N CYS A 173 -7.22 34.06 -3.73
CA CYS A 173 -6.98 35.27 -4.53
C CYS A 173 -7.07 36.58 -3.74
N GLY A 174 -7.67 36.58 -2.55
CA GLY A 174 -7.81 37.79 -1.71
C GLY A 174 -6.60 38.14 -0.85
N LYS A 175 -5.45 37.47 -1.02
CA LYS A 175 -4.20 37.67 -0.24
C LYS A 175 -2.95 37.83 -1.10
N CYS A 176 -3.07 38.28 -2.33
CA CYS A 176 -1.94 38.75 -3.15
C CYS A 176 -1.94 40.26 -3.23
#